data_47b68f232cd6934a37d4b5de26b99e62
#
_entry.id   47b68f232cd6934a37d4b5de26b99e62
#
_cell.length_a   1.000
_cell.length_b   1.000
_cell.length_c   1.000
_cell.angle_alpha   90.00
_cell.angle_beta   90.00
_cell.angle_gamma   90.00
#
_symmetry.space_group_name_H-M   'P 1'
#
loop_
_entity.id
_entity.type
_entity.pdbx_description
1 polymer ?
#
loop_
_entity_poly.entity_id
_entity_poly.type
_entity_poly.pdbx_seq_one_letter_code
_entity_poly.pdbx_strand_id
1 'polypeptide(L)'
;STPIKSSAASDVYKRQHIDLVMTPKERLVTTNQSTDLESAAQILQKHKIEKLPIVGMDGKLIGLVTYKDITKAKDKPMACKDAKGRLRVAAGVGVTADTLDRMQALVDAGADAIVIDTAHGHSMFVIEKLKEAKKRFPNIDIVVGNIATGEAAKALVEAGADAVKVGIGPGSICTTRVVAGVGVPQLSAVYDVAKALKGTGIPLIADGGLRYSGDVVKALAAGGYCVMIGSLVAGTEESPGDTIIFNGRKFKSYRGMGSLEAMENGSKDRYFQSGTADVKKLVPEGIAARVPYKGTLFEVVYQLSGGLRAGMGYCGAANIDKLHDAKFTRITNAGVMESHPHDVTITSESPNYSRPE
;
A
#
# COMPACT_ATOMS: atom_id res chain seq x y z
N SER A 1 -6.52 22.04 12.83
CA SER A 1 -7.29 23.27 12.72
C SER A 1 -8.75 22.94 12.96
N THR A 2 -9.33 23.51 14.01
CA THR A 2 -10.75 23.43 14.32
C THR A 2 -11.52 23.92 13.09
N PRO A 3 -12.53 23.20 12.59
CA PRO A 3 -13.34 23.75 11.50
C PRO A 3 -13.99 25.03 11.98
N ILE A 4 -13.77 26.11 11.24
CA ILE A 4 -14.47 27.37 11.47
C ILE A 4 -15.95 27.05 11.35
N LYS A 5 -16.68 27.17 12.46
CA LYS A 5 -18.14 27.05 12.46
C LYS A 5 -18.67 28.01 11.41
N SER A 6 -19.41 27.48 10.45
CA SER A 6 -19.99 28.27 9.37
C SER A 6 -20.76 29.45 9.97
N SER A 7 -20.40 30.68 9.55
CA SER A 7 -21.14 31.89 9.95
C SER A 7 -22.57 31.79 9.47
N ALA A 8 -23.48 32.58 10.06
CA ALA A 8 -24.89 32.67 9.67
C ALA A 8 -25.08 32.89 8.15
N ALA A 9 -24.11 33.50 7.47
CA ALA A 9 -24.06 33.66 6.02
C ALA A 9 -24.00 32.30 5.28
N SER A 10 -23.29 31.30 5.81
CA SER A 10 -23.24 29.98 5.17
C SER A 10 -24.53 29.16 5.34
N ASP A 11 -25.32 29.46 6.38
CA ASP A 11 -26.64 28.83 6.56
C ASP A 11 -27.70 29.42 5.63
N VAL A 12 -27.58 30.70 5.28
CA VAL A 12 -28.40 31.33 4.23
C VAL A 12 -28.12 30.71 2.87
N TYR A 13 -26.87 30.45 2.53
CA TYR A 13 -26.48 29.72 1.29
C TYR A 13 -27.09 28.31 1.22
N LYS A 14 -27.15 27.60 2.32
CA LYS A 14 -27.73 26.23 2.37
C LYS A 14 -29.25 26.18 2.17
N ARG A 15 -29.94 27.32 2.33
CA ARG A 15 -31.39 27.43 2.18
C ARG A 15 -31.82 28.06 0.85
N GLN A 16 -30.86 28.48 0.02
CA GLN A 16 -31.18 29.02 -1.31
C GLN A 16 -31.56 27.88 -2.26
N HIS A 17 -32.52 28.16 -3.13
CA HIS A 17 -32.90 27.26 -4.20
C HIS A 17 -31.70 27.08 -5.16
N ILE A 18 -31.42 25.86 -5.60
CA ILE A 18 -30.20 25.54 -6.37
C ILE A 18 -30.13 26.29 -7.70
N ASP A 19 -31.26 26.55 -8.32
CA ASP A 19 -31.39 27.30 -9.58
C ASP A 19 -30.91 28.73 -9.50
N LEU A 20 -30.91 29.36 -8.30
CA LEU A 20 -30.39 30.70 -8.08
C LEU A 20 -28.86 30.77 -8.10
N VAL A 21 -28.17 29.64 -7.89
CA VAL A 21 -26.70 29.58 -7.75
C VAL A 21 -26.03 28.64 -8.73
N MET A 22 -26.76 27.77 -9.41
CA MET A 22 -26.22 26.87 -10.43
C MET A 22 -25.95 27.59 -11.75
N THR A 23 -25.03 27.07 -12.57
CA THR A 23 -24.91 27.45 -13.96
C THR A 23 -26.03 26.77 -14.76
N PRO A 24 -26.95 27.54 -15.38
CA PRO A 24 -28.04 26.96 -16.18
C PRO A 24 -27.50 26.20 -17.39
N LYS A 25 -28.28 25.22 -17.86
CA LYS A 25 -27.88 24.28 -18.91
C LYS A 25 -27.41 24.99 -20.18
N GLU A 26 -28.02 26.08 -20.53
CA GLU A 26 -27.74 26.89 -21.74
C GLU A 26 -26.38 27.58 -21.70
N ARG A 27 -25.85 27.82 -20.51
CA ARG A 27 -24.52 28.41 -20.27
C ARG A 27 -23.47 27.37 -19.89
N LEU A 28 -23.86 26.11 -19.75
CA LEU A 28 -22.95 25.07 -19.32
C LEU A 28 -22.03 24.65 -20.47
N VAL A 29 -20.72 24.77 -20.26
CA VAL A 29 -19.73 24.20 -21.19
C VAL A 29 -19.62 22.72 -20.94
N THR A 30 -19.90 21.91 -21.94
CA THR A 30 -19.87 20.43 -21.86
C THR A 30 -19.04 19.84 -22.97
N THR A 31 -18.66 18.60 -22.82
CA THR A 31 -18.01 17.80 -23.87
C THR A 31 -18.61 16.40 -23.96
N ASN A 32 -18.19 15.61 -24.94
CA ASN A 32 -18.65 14.24 -25.14
C ASN A 32 -17.65 13.20 -24.64
N GLN A 33 -18.02 11.92 -24.69
CA GLN A 33 -17.24 10.81 -24.14
C GLN A 33 -15.91 10.56 -24.88
N SER A 34 -15.72 11.06 -26.11
CA SER A 34 -14.50 10.86 -26.90
C SER A 34 -13.40 11.90 -26.60
N THR A 35 -13.65 12.86 -25.71
CA THR A 35 -12.71 13.93 -25.38
C THR A 35 -11.60 13.39 -24.48
N ASP A 36 -10.36 13.44 -24.96
CA ASP A 36 -9.18 13.11 -24.16
C ASP A 36 -8.81 14.23 -23.16
N LEU A 37 -7.87 13.96 -22.27
CA LEU A 37 -7.46 14.92 -21.23
C LEU A 37 -6.80 16.17 -21.80
N GLU A 38 -6.13 16.09 -22.94
CA GLU A 38 -5.47 17.24 -23.57
C GLU A 38 -6.50 18.19 -24.18
N SER A 39 -7.44 17.65 -24.95
CA SER A 39 -8.58 18.40 -25.49
C SER A 39 -9.43 18.99 -24.36
N ALA A 40 -9.67 18.25 -23.30
CA ALA A 40 -10.38 18.74 -22.12
C ALA A 40 -9.61 19.92 -21.46
N ALA A 41 -8.27 19.84 -21.37
CA ALA A 41 -7.45 20.95 -20.84
C ALA A 41 -7.60 22.22 -21.66
N GLN A 42 -7.62 22.13 -23.00
CA GLN A 42 -7.79 23.26 -23.88
C GLN A 42 -9.19 23.89 -23.72
N ILE A 43 -10.23 23.09 -23.57
CA ILE A 43 -11.60 23.59 -23.31
C ILE A 43 -11.67 24.31 -21.96
N LEU A 44 -11.14 23.70 -20.90
CA LEU A 44 -11.09 24.29 -19.56
C LEU A 44 -10.37 25.65 -19.58
N GLN A 45 -9.21 25.72 -20.24
CA GLN A 45 -8.42 26.92 -20.37
C GLN A 45 -9.14 28.01 -21.20
N LYS A 46 -9.70 27.64 -22.36
CA LYS A 46 -10.42 28.57 -23.27
C LYS A 46 -11.60 29.21 -22.55
N HIS A 47 -12.37 28.43 -21.82
CA HIS A 47 -13.57 28.90 -21.12
C HIS A 47 -13.32 29.38 -19.67
N LYS A 48 -12.07 29.29 -19.19
CA LYS A 48 -11.67 29.68 -17.82
C LYS A 48 -12.52 28.99 -16.75
N ILE A 49 -12.78 27.70 -16.93
CA ILE A 49 -13.56 26.86 -16.02
C ILE A 49 -12.67 25.76 -15.42
N GLU A 50 -12.99 25.28 -14.24
CA GLU A 50 -12.24 24.22 -13.55
C GLU A 50 -12.84 22.82 -13.72
N LYS A 51 -14.08 22.74 -14.18
CA LYS A 51 -14.86 21.50 -14.26
C LYS A 51 -15.56 21.43 -15.59
N LEU A 52 -15.39 20.33 -16.31
CA LEU A 52 -15.95 20.07 -17.63
C LEU A 52 -16.83 18.83 -17.57
N PRO A 53 -18.17 18.98 -17.57
CA PRO A 53 -19.09 17.86 -17.62
C PRO A 53 -18.99 17.12 -18.96
N ILE A 54 -18.99 15.79 -18.91
CA ILE A 54 -19.09 14.92 -20.07
C ILE A 54 -20.53 14.49 -20.20
N VAL A 55 -21.13 14.72 -21.36
CA VAL A 55 -22.53 14.35 -21.64
C VAL A 55 -22.61 13.28 -22.72
N GLY A 56 -23.59 12.40 -22.59
CA GLY A 56 -23.94 11.42 -23.59
C GLY A 56 -24.70 12.04 -24.76
N MET A 57 -24.98 11.25 -25.79
CA MET A 57 -25.79 11.67 -26.95
C MET A 57 -27.24 12.05 -26.56
N ASP A 58 -27.73 11.52 -25.45
CA ASP A 58 -29.04 11.85 -24.87
C ASP A 58 -29.00 13.11 -23.97
N GLY A 59 -27.83 13.78 -23.89
CA GLY A 59 -27.62 14.96 -23.08
C GLY A 59 -27.51 14.72 -21.56
N LYS A 60 -27.47 13.44 -21.13
CA LYS A 60 -27.29 13.11 -19.72
C LYS A 60 -25.84 13.17 -19.32
N LEU A 61 -25.59 13.55 -18.08
CA LEU A 61 -24.26 13.56 -17.46
C LEU A 61 -23.74 12.13 -17.34
N ILE A 62 -22.58 11.83 -17.94
CA ILE A 62 -21.92 10.52 -17.87
C ILE A 62 -20.55 10.58 -17.21
N GLY A 63 -20.00 11.77 -17.01
CA GLY A 63 -18.71 11.95 -16.40
C GLY A 63 -18.36 13.41 -16.13
N LEU A 64 -17.19 13.62 -15.52
CA LEU A 64 -16.68 14.94 -15.20
C LEU A 64 -15.15 14.92 -15.32
N VAL A 65 -14.58 15.86 -16.07
CA VAL A 65 -13.14 16.15 -16.05
C VAL A 65 -12.90 17.44 -15.29
N THR A 66 -11.95 17.42 -14.36
CA THR A 66 -11.56 18.60 -13.62
C THR A 66 -10.13 19.03 -13.96
N TYR A 67 -9.81 20.28 -13.72
CA TYR A 67 -8.43 20.79 -13.84
C TYR A 67 -7.46 19.98 -12.94
N LYS A 68 -7.92 19.54 -11.76
CA LYS A 68 -7.14 18.67 -10.87
C LYS A 68 -6.81 17.29 -11.48
N ASP A 69 -7.68 16.73 -12.31
CA ASP A 69 -7.41 15.44 -12.95
C ASP A 69 -6.28 15.58 -13.97
N ILE A 70 -6.26 16.71 -14.69
CA ILE A 70 -5.20 17.02 -15.67
C ILE A 70 -3.86 17.26 -14.97
N THR A 71 -3.83 18.07 -13.91
CA THR A 71 -2.60 18.34 -13.16
C THR A 71 -2.07 17.08 -12.49
N LYS A 72 -2.93 16.27 -11.87
CA LYS A 72 -2.53 14.99 -11.29
C LYS A 72 -1.98 14.00 -12.31
N ALA A 73 -2.48 13.99 -13.53
CA ALA A 73 -1.95 13.14 -14.60
C ALA A 73 -0.52 13.55 -14.98
N LYS A 74 -0.23 14.87 -15.00
CA LYS A 74 1.11 15.41 -15.26
C LYS A 74 2.07 15.22 -14.08
N ASP A 75 1.60 15.46 -12.86
CA ASP A 75 2.42 15.40 -11.65
C ASP A 75 2.74 13.95 -11.22
N LYS A 76 1.84 13.02 -11.55
CA LYS A 76 1.94 11.60 -11.17
C LYS A 76 1.74 10.67 -12.37
N PRO A 77 2.63 10.71 -13.38
CA PRO A 77 2.48 9.94 -14.61
C PRO A 77 2.60 8.42 -14.36
N MET A 78 3.29 8.00 -13.29
CA MET A 78 3.52 6.60 -12.94
C MET A 78 2.47 6.03 -11.99
N ALA A 79 1.37 6.77 -11.71
CA ALA A 79 0.29 6.24 -10.87
C ALA A 79 -0.36 5.02 -11.53
N CYS A 80 -0.57 3.95 -10.74
CA CYS A 80 -1.19 2.71 -11.23
C CYS A 80 -2.68 2.94 -11.49
N LYS A 81 -3.06 3.01 -12.77
CA LYS A 81 -4.41 3.33 -13.22
C LYS A 81 -4.98 2.24 -14.11
N ASP A 82 -6.31 2.14 -14.12
CA ASP A 82 -7.05 1.32 -15.07
C ASP A 82 -7.20 2.04 -16.43
N ALA A 83 -7.83 1.38 -17.41
CA ALA A 83 -8.08 1.95 -18.73
C ALA A 83 -8.98 3.20 -18.72
N LYS A 84 -9.71 3.44 -17.63
CA LYS A 84 -10.56 4.63 -17.42
C LYS A 84 -9.85 5.73 -16.65
N GLY A 85 -8.55 5.58 -16.34
CA GLY A 85 -7.75 6.55 -15.58
C GLY A 85 -8.00 6.54 -14.07
N ARG A 86 -8.74 5.57 -13.53
CA ARG A 86 -8.98 5.43 -12.08
C ARG A 86 -7.82 4.68 -11.44
N LEU A 87 -7.47 5.05 -10.20
CA LEU A 87 -6.46 4.32 -9.42
C LEU A 87 -6.93 2.88 -9.19
N ARG A 88 -6.06 1.91 -9.43
CA ARG A 88 -6.33 0.51 -9.11
C ARG A 88 -6.30 0.29 -7.61
N VAL A 89 -7.17 -0.59 -7.12
CA VAL A 89 -7.36 -0.89 -5.70
C VAL A 89 -7.30 -2.39 -5.46
N ALA A 90 -6.52 -2.78 -4.47
CA ALA A 90 -6.55 -4.15 -3.93
C ALA A 90 -7.18 -4.12 -2.53
N ALA A 91 -8.08 -5.07 -2.26
CA ALA A 91 -8.79 -5.16 -0.99
C ALA A 91 -8.41 -6.41 -0.19
N GLY A 92 -8.12 -6.24 1.10
CA GLY A 92 -7.72 -7.33 1.99
C GLY A 92 -8.91 -8.09 2.59
N VAL A 93 -8.79 -9.41 2.65
CA VAL A 93 -9.70 -10.31 3.36
C VAL A 93 -8.93 -11.31 4.20
N GLY A 94 -9.51 -11.76 5.31
CA GLY A 94 -9.00 -12.89 6.09
C GLY A 94 -9.57 -14.22 5.57
N VAL A 95 -9.36 -15.28 6.35
CA VAL A 95 -9.92 -16.63 6.10
C VAL A 95 -10.93 -16.95 7.18
N THR A 96 -12.17 -16.51 6.95
CA THR A 96 -13.33 -16.68 7.82
C THR A 96 -14.50 -17.33 7.06
N ALA A 97 -15.59 -17.63 7.72
CA ALA A 97 -16.76 -18.24 7.09
C ALA A 97 -17.37 -17.32 6.01
N ASP A 98 -17.34 -16.00 6.22
CA ASP A 98 -17.89 -14.96 5.35
C ASP A 98 -16.91 -14.44 4.27
N THR A 99 -15.71 -15.00 4.17
CA THR A 99 -14.66 -14.53 3.23
C THR A 99 -15.18 -14.36 1.81
N LEU A 100 -15.86 -15.35 1.26
CA LEU A 100 -16.34 -15.32 -0.13
C LEU A 100 -17.43 -14.27 -0.35
N ASP A 101 -18.27 -14.02 0.64
CA ASP A 101 -19.33 -13.01 0.55
C ASP A 101 -18.73 -11.60 0.65
N ARG A 102 -17.71 -11.41 1.50
CA ARG A 102 -16.93 -10.17 1.53
C ARG A 102 -16.20 -9.92 0.22
N MET A 103 -15.60 -10.97 -0.36
CA MET A 103 -14.96 -10.87 -1.68
C MET A 103 -15.97 -10.45 -2.75
N GLN A 104 -17.18 -11.03 -2.75
CA GLN A 104 -18.24 -10.63 -3.70
C GLN A 104 -18.57 -9.14 -3.56
N ALA A 105 -18.80 -8.66 -2.35
CA ALA A 105 -19.12 -7.26 -2.11
C ALA A 105 -17.97 -6.31 -2.55
N LEU A 106 -16.71 -6.71 -2.36
CA LEU A 106 -15.55 -5.94 -2.79
C LEU A 106 -15.39 -5.91 -4.31
N VAL A 107 -15.63 -7.03 -4.99
CA VAL A 107 -15.63 -7.12 -6.45
C VAL A 107 -16.76 -6.27 -7.03
N ASP A 108 -17.95 -6.36 -6.48
CA ASP A 108 -19.10 -5.54 -6.89
C ASP A 108 -18.86 -4.04 -6.67
N ALA A 109 -18.11 -3.68 -5.64
CA ALA A 109 -17.67 -2.31 -5.38
C ALA A 109 -16.55 -1.84 -6.32
N GLY A 110 -15.97 -2.72 -7.15
CA GLY A 110 -14.97 -2.40 -8.17
C GLY A 110 -13.53 -2.55 -7.71
N ALA A 111 -13.24 -3.42 -6.75
CA ALA A 111 -11.86 -3.80 -6.44
C ALA A 111 -11.20 -4.48 -7.66
N ASP A 112 -9.96 -4.10 -7.98
CA ASP A 112 -9.20 -4.66 -9.10
C ASP A 112 -8.51 -5.98 -8.72
N ALA A 113 -8.18 -6.16 -7.44
CA ALA A 113 -7.57 -7.38 -6.92
C ALA A 113 -8.01 -7.64 -5.47
N ILE A 114 -7.93 -8.88 -5.04
CA ILE A 114 -8.17 -9.29 -3.64
C ILE A 114 -6.87 -9.81 -3.03
N VAL A 115 -6.63 -9.46 -1.78
CA VAL A 115 -5.49 -9.97 -1.01
C VAL A 115 -6.01 -10.86 0.12
N ILE A 116 -5.78 -12.17 0.04
CA ILE A 116 -5.98 -13.08 1.17
C ILE A 116 -4.77 -12.92 2.08
N ASP A 117 -4.96 -12.17 3.17
CA ASP A 117 -3.88 -11.72 4.05
C ASP A 117 -3.95 -12.39 5.41
N THR A 118 -3.01 -13.30 5.69
CA THR A 118 -2.95 -14.12 6.90
C THR A 118 -1.56 -14.10 7.52
N ALA A 119 -1.45 -14.50 8.79
CA ALA A 119 -0.15 -14.66 9.46
C ALA A 119 0.64 -15.86 8.90
N HIS A 120 -0.04 -16.85 8.27
CA HIS A 120 0.58 -18.04 7.70
C HIS A 120 -0.19 -18.52 6.47
N GLY A 121 0.25 -18.07 5.28
CA GLY A 121 -0.39 -18.39 4.00
C GLY A 121 -0.26 -19.85 3.57
N HIS A 122 0.74 -20.59 4.08
CA HIS A 122 0.95 -22.01 3.78
C HIS A 122 0.14 -22.92 4.71
N SER A 123 -1.10 -22.58 5.00
CA SER A 123 -2.03 -23.44 5.74
C SER A 123 -3.10 -24.02 4.83
N MET A 124 -3.59 -25.23 5.16
CA MET A 124 -4.64 -25.88 4.35
C MET A 124 -5.90 -25.01 4.24
N PHE A 125 -6.29 -24.31 5.32
CA PHE A 125 -7.42 -23.39 5.29
C PHE A 125 -7.27 -22.26 4.26
N VAL A 126 -6.06 -21.72 4.12
CA VAL A 126 -5.77 -20.65 3.14
C VAL A 126 -5.78 -21.24 1.73
N ILE A 127 -5.14 -22.39 1.52
CA ILE A 127 -5.07 -23.06 0.21
C ILE A 127 -6.46 -23.47 -0.29
N GLU A 128 -7.29 -24.04 0.58
CA GLU A 128 -8.68 -24.40 0.23
C GLU A 128 -9.52 -23.17 -0.07
N LYS A 129 -9.41 -22.11 0.75
CA LYS A 129 -10.12 -20.87 0.53
C LYS A 129 -9.70 -20.19 -0.77
N LEU A 130 -8.42 -20.23 -1.12
CA LEU A 130 -7.93 -19.74 -2.40
C LEU A 130 -8.56 -20.52 -3.58
N LYS A 131 -8.59 -21.85 -3.52
CA LYS A 131 -9.21 -22.67 -4.57
C LYS A 131 -10.70 -22.37 -4.75
N GLU A 132 -11.44 -22.20 -3.63
CA GLU A 132 -12.85 -21.80 -3.67
C GLU A 132 -13.00 -20.40 -4.28
N ALA A 133 -12.15 -19.47 -3.88
CA ALA A 133 -12.16 -18.08 -4.38
C ALA A 133 -11.87 -18.02 -5.89
N LYS A 134 -10.84 -18.72 -6.38
CA LYS A 134 -10.52 -18.77 -7.81
C LYS A 134 -11.63 -19.41 -8.64
N LYS A 135 -12.32 -20.41 -8.11
CA LYS A 135 -13.47 -21.03 -8.77
C LYS A 135 -14.65 -20.04 -8.87
N ARG A 136 -14.91 -19.24 -7.82
CA ARG A 136 -16.02 -18.27 -7.77
C ARG A 136 -15.72 -16.98 -8.54
N PHE A 137 -14.44 -16.54 -8.52
CA PHE A 137 -13.98 -15.28 -9.10
C PHE A 137 -12.82 -15.49 -10.08
N PRO A 138 -13.03 -16.16 -11.22
CA PRO A 138 -11.95 -16.54 -12.14
C PRO A 138 -11.24 -15.35 -12.79
N ASN A 139 -11.89 -14.18 -12.86
CA ASN A 139 -11.40 -12.96 -13.52
C ASN A 139 -10.80 -11.93 -12.55
N ILE A 140 -10.71 -12.25 -11.25
CA ILE A 140 -10.11 -11.38 -10.25
C ILE A 140 -8.72 -11.90 -9.90
N ASP A 141 -7.74 -11.02 -9.88
CA ASP A 141 -6.41 -11.35 -9.41
C ASP A 141 -6.43 -11.53 -7.89
N ILE A 142 -5.90 -12.66 -7.41
CA ILE A 142 -5.85 -12.99 -5.99
C ILE A 142 -4.39 -13.08 -5.54
N VAL A 143 -4.00 -12.16 -4.67
CA VAL A 143 -2.72 -12.17 -3.97
C VAL A 143 -2.88 -12.94 -2.66
N VAL A 144 -1.95 -13.83 -2.34
CA VAL A 144 -2.04 -14.63 -1.10
C VAL A 144 -0.77 -14.51 -0.27
N GLY A 145 -0.92 -14.37 1.03
CA GLY A 145 0.19 -14.33 1.97
C GLY A 145 -0.26 -14.41 3.44
N ASN A 146 0.72 -14.35 4.35
CA ASN A 146 2.14 -14.24 4.09
C ASN A 146 2.81 -15.61 4.10
N ILE A 147 3.85 -15.70 3.31
CA ILE A 147 4.71 -16.89 3.24
C ILE A 147 6.18 -16.51 3.41
N ALA A 148 7.06 -17.50 3.59
CA ALA A 148 8.50 -17.27 3.73
C ALA A 148 9.38 -18.30 3.00
N THR A 149 8.77 -19.27 2.31
CA THR A 149 9.51 -20.39 1.68
C THR A 149 9.07 -20.64 0.24
N GLY A 150 9.97 -21.15 -0.57
CA GLY A 150 9.67 -21.53 -1.95
C GLY A 150 8.65 -22.66 -2.06
N GLU A 151 8.59 -23.57 -1.09
CA GLU A 151 7.57 -24.62 -1.03
C GLU A 151 6.17 -24.04 -0.88
N ALA A 152 6.02 -23.08 0.04
CA ALA A 152 4.76 -22.37 0.22
C ALA A 152 4.32 -21.65 -1.07
N ALA A 153 5.27 -21.00 -1.76
CA ALA A 153 4.98 -20.32 -3.01
C ALA A 153 4.46 -21.30 -4.08
N LYS A 154 5.09 -22.45 -4.25
CA LYS A 154 4.65 -23.48 -5.20
C LYS A 154 3.23 -23.97 -4.87
N ALA A 155 2.95 -24.28 -3.59
CA ALA A 155 1.63 -24.74 -3.16
C ALA A 155 0.53 -23.70 -3.45
N LEU A 156 0.81 -22.40 -3.24
CA LEU A 156 -0.14 -21.33 -3.53
C LEU A 156 -0.35 -21.12 -5.04
N VAL A 157 0.69 -21.20 -5.85
CA VAL A 157 0.60 -21.11 -7.31
C VAL A 157 -0.20 -22.30 -7.87
N GLU A 158 0.05 -23.51 -7.40
CA GLU A 158 -0.74 -24.70 -7.76
C GLU A 158 -2.22 -24.56 -7.37
N ALA A 159 -2.50 -23.83 -6.29
CA ALA A 159 -3.87 -23.54 -5.86
C ALA A 159 -4.53 -22.37 -6.62
N GLY A 160 -3.80 -21.68 -7.51
CA GLY A 160 -4.29 -20.63 -8.39
C GLY A 160 -4.03 -19.20 -7.93
N ALA A 161 -3.03 -18.94 -7.08
CA ALA A 161 -2.63 -17.57 -6.73
C ALA A 161 -2.04 -16.84 -7.95
N ASP A 162 -2.47 -15.59 -8.16
CA ASP A 162 -1.94 -14.71 -9.21
C ASP A 162 -0.72 -13.92 -8.74
N ALA A 163 -0.53 -13.79 -7.43
CA ALA A 163 0.67 -13.25 -6.81
C ALA A 163 0.82 -13.77 -5.38
N VAL A 164 2.04 -13.73 -4.84
CA VAL A 164 2.29 -14.12 -3.45
C VAL A 164 2.90 -12.97 -2.64
N LYS A 165 2.59 -12.90 -1.35
CA LYS A 165 3.13 -11.89 -0.43
C LYS A 165 4.03 -12.55 0.59
N VAL A 166 5.28 -12.05 0.68
CA VAL A 166 6.39 -12.69 1.40
C VAL A 166 6.80 -11.86 2.60
N GLY A 167 6.77 -12.47 3.78
CA GLY A 167 7.24 -11.84 5.02
C GLY A 167 6.57 -12.44 6.26
N ILE A 168 7.32 -13.23 7.03
CA ILE A 168 6.91 -13.78 8.32
C ILE A 168 7.77 -13.16 9.41
N GLY A 169 7.16 -12.26 10.18
CA GLY A 169 7.77 -11.60 11.31
C GLY A 169 8.81 -10.50 11.03
N PRO A 170 8.95 -9.90 9.81
CA PRO A 170 9.97 -8.87 9.58
C PRO A 170 9.52 -7.47 10.01
N GLY A 171 8.25 -7.24 10.30
CA GLY A 171 7.71 -5.93 10.65
C GLY A 171 8.31 -5.36 11.93
N SER A 172 8.51 -4.03 12.00
CA SER A 172 9.14 -3.35 13.15
C SER A 172 8.35 -3.46 14.46
N ILE A 173 7.06 -3.73 14.37
CA ILE A 173 6.11 -3.89 15.47
C ILE A 173 5.61 -5.33 15.63
N CYS A 174 6.21 -6.27 14.89
CA CYS A 174 5.88 -7.68 14.94
C CYS A 174 6.74 -8.41 15.97
N THR A 175 6.12 -9.22 16.81
CA THR A 175 6.79 -10.04 17.83
C THR A 175 6.66 -11.54 17.55
N THR A 176 6.13 -11.95 16.42
CA THR A 176 5.95 -13.37 16.04
C THR A 176 7.25 -14.18 16.22
N ARG A 177 8.40 -13.63 15.80
CA ARG A 177 9.69 -14.32 15.93
C ARG A 177 10.13 -14.53 17.37
N VAL A 178 9.69 -13.68 18.28
CA VAL A 178 10.01 -13.75 19.71
C VAL A 178 8.98 -14.60 20.46
N VAL A 179 7.70 -14.39 20.19
CA VAL A 179 6.59 -15.04 20.90
C VAL A 179 6.37 -16.45 20.40
N ALA A 180 6.33 -16.65 19.09
CA ALA A 180 6.08 -17.95 18.46
C ALA A 180 7.36 -18.67 18.03
N GLY A 181 8.51 -18.01 18.01
CA GLY A 181 9.79 -18.56 17.56
C GLY A 181 9.85 -18.87 16.06
N VAL A 182 8.95 -18.27 15.27
CA VAL A 182 8.78 -18.55 13.83
C VAL A 182 9.08 -17.30 13.00
N GLY A 183 9.78 -17.50 11.88
CA GLY A 183 10.10 -16.44 10.92
C GLY A 183 11.37 -16.74 10.15
N VAL A 184 11.56 -16.02 9.05
CA VAL A 184 12.73 -16.13 8.17
C VAL A 184 13.29 -14.74 7.93
N PRO A 185 14.62 -14.52 7.90
CA PRO A 185 15.19 -13.24 7.50
C PRO A 185 14.64 -12.81 6.14
N GLN A 186 14.16 -11.56 6.04
CA GLN A 186 13.31 -11.12 4.93
C GLN A 186 13.97 -11.29 3.55
N LEU A 187 15.23 -10.90 3.42
CA LEU A 187 15.95 -11.03 2.15
C LEU A 187 16.08 -12.50 1.72
N SER A 188 16.33 -13.41 2.67
CA SER A 188 16.39 -14.85 2.42
C SER A 188 15.04 -15.40 1.97
N ALA A 189 13.94 -14.98 2.62
CA ALA A 189 12.59 -15.41 2.25
C ALA A 189 12.23 -14.94 0.83
N VAL A 190 12.49 -13.68 0.50
CA VAL A 190 12.25 -13.12 -0.84
C VAL A 190 13.05 -13.89 -1.90
N TYR A 191 14.34 -14.13 -1.64
CA TYR A 191 15.21 -14.82 -2.57
C TYR A 191 14.78 -16.30 -2.80
N ASP A 192 14.41 -17.01 -1.73
CA ASP A 192 13.96 -18.40 -1.83
C ASP A 192 12.65 -18.52 -2.62
N VAL A 193 11.69 -17.66 -2.32
CA VAL A 193 10.41 -17.60 -3.04
C VAL A 193 10.62 -17.19 -4.50
N ALA A 194 11.43 -16.17 -4.78
CA ALA A 194 11.73 -15.75 -6.15
C ALA A 194 12.35 -16.88 -6.98
N LYS A 195 13.29 -17.63 -6.37
CA LYS A 195 13.90 -18.79 -7.01
C LYS A 195 12.87 -19.89 -7.33
N ALA A 196 11.91 -20.13 -6.42
CA ALA A 196 10.86 -21.11 -6.63
C ALA A 196 9.85 -20.72 -7.71
N LEU A 197 9.60 -19.40 -7.87
CA LEU A 197 8.68 -18.83 -8.86
C LEU A 197 9.32 -18.59 -10.23
N LYS A 198 10.60 -18.83 -10.38
CA LYS A 198 11.31 -18.58 -11.66
C LYS A 198 10.64 -19.35 -12.80
N GLY A 199 10.25 -18.63 -13.86
CA GLY A 199 9.61 -19.20 -15.05
C GLY A 199 8.08 -19.37 -14.94
N THR A 200 7.46 -19.11 -13.78
CA THR A 200 5.99 -19.18 -13.63
C THR A 200 5.26 -17.94 -14.10
N GLY A 201 5.94 -16.79 -14.17
CA GLY A 201 5.32 -15.49 -14.43
C GLY A 201 4.57 -14.90 -13.23
N ILE A 202 4.52 -15.59 -12.09
CA ILE A 202 3.82 -15.13 -10.88
C ILE A 202 4.71 -14.16 -10.09
N PRO A 203 4.26 -12.91 -9.86
CA PRO A 203 5.04 -11.92 -9.11
C PRO A 203 4.96 -12.16 -7.60
N LEU A 204 5.96 -11.61 -6.89
CA LEU A 204 5.94 -11.58 -5.43
C LEU A 204 6.04 -10.15 -4.88
N ILE A 205 5.39 -9.93 -3.75
CA ILE A 205 5.43 -8.70 -2.96
C ILE A 205 6.31 -8.95 -1.74
N ALA A 206 7.39 -8.17 -1.58
CA ALA A 206 8.24 -8.23 -0.39
C ALA A 206 7.64 -7.36 0.73
N ASP A 207 7.06 -8.01 1.74
CA ASP A 207 6.28 -7.35 2.78
C ASP A 207 7.05 -7.26 4.10
N GLY A 208 7.42 -6.04 4.48
CA GLY A 208 8.06 -5.71 5.75
C GLY A 208 9.57 -5.86 5.79
N GLY A 209 10.17 -5.49 6.94
CA GLY A 209 11.60 -5.55 7.17
C GLY A 209 12.42 -4.45 6.48
N LEU A 210 11.77 -3.45 5.90
CA LEU A 210 12.37 -2.34 5.17
C LEU A 210 12.54 -1.13 6.09
N ARG A 211 13.76 -0.66 6.28
CA ARG A 211 14.11 0.48 7.15
C ARG A 211 14.60 1.69 6.36
N TYR A 212 15.25 1.45 5.24
CA TYR A 212 15.86 2.45 4.37
C TYR A 212 15.49 2.19 2.90
N SER A 213 15.68 3.17 2.05
CA SER A 213 15.52 3.01 0.59
C SER A 213 16.43 1.92 0.00
N GLY A 214 17.64 1.75 0.56
CA GLY A 214 18.54 0.66 0.17
C GLY A 214 17.98 -0.74 0.44
N ASP A 215 17.12 -0.91 1.46
CA ASP A 215 16.45 -2.19 1.70
C ASP A 215 15.37 -2.46 0.64
N VAL A 216 14.72 -1.41 0.11
CA VAL A 216 13.81 -1.53 -1.05
C VAL A 216 14.57 -2.03 -2.28
N VAL A 217 15.76 -1.45 -2.56
CA VAL A 217 16.63 -1.91 -3.66
C VAL A 217 16.98 -3.38 -3.51
N LYS A 218 17.41 -3.80 -2.31
CA LYS A 218 17.78 -5.19 -2.03
C LYS A 218 16.60 -6.16 -2.18
N ALA A 219 15.41 -5.78 -1.68
CA ALA A 219 14.22 -6.62 -1.81
C ALA A 219 13.81 -6.83 -3.27
N LEU A 220 13.85 -5.76 -4.07
CA LEU A 220 13.58 -5.84 -5.50
C LEU A 220 14.67 -6.63 -6.23
N ALA A 221 15.96 -6.36 -5.95
CA ALA A 221 17.06 -7.13 -6.54
C ALA A 221 17.02 -8.62 -6.22
N ALA A 222 16.47 -9.01 -5.05
CA ALA A 222 16.29 -10.41 -4.67
C ALA A 222 15.11 -11.11 -5.39
N GLY A 223 14.39 -10.41 -6.26
CA GLY A 223 13.30 -10.94 -7.07
C GLY A 223 11.91 -10.41 -6.71
N GLY A 224 11.82 -9.39 -5.82
CA GLY A 224 10.55 -8.70 -5.56
C GLY A 224 10.11 -7.88 -6.78
N TYR A 225 8.80 -7.88 -7.08
CA TYR A 225 8.21 -6.99 -8.08
C TYR A 225 7.77 -5.67 -7.48
N CYS A 226 7.32 -5.70 -6.23
CA CYS A 226 7.04 -4.53 -5.42
C CYS A 226 7.29 -4.81 -3.95
N VAL A 227 7.22 -3.78 -3.13
CA VAL A 227 7.39 -3.87 -1.68
C VAL A 227 6.16 -3.37 -0.97
N MET A 228 5.84 -3.98 0.19
CA MET A 228 4.87 -3.45 1.13
C MET A 228 5.64 -2.82 2.30
N ILE A 229 5.33 -1.57 2.59
CA ILE A 229 5.98 -0.77 3.63
C ILE A 229 4.97 -0.38 4.71
N GLY A 230 5.36 -0.48 5.97
CA GLY A 230 4.55 -0.08 7.12
C GLY A 230 5.23 1.05 7.88
N SER A 231 6.25 0.74 8.69
CA SER A 231 6.92 1.71 9.57
C SER A 231 7.55 2.89 8.82
N LEU A 232 7.99 2.70 7.58
CA LEU A 232 8.56 3.79 6.77
C LEU A 232 7.56 4.94 6.54
N VAL A 233 6.27 4.63 6.46
CA VAL A 233 5.20 5.61 6.21
C VAL A 233 4.27 5.82 7.42
N ALA A 234 4.44 5.07 8.49
CA ALA A 234 3.58 5.19 9.68
C ALA A 234 3.67 6.56 10.37
N GLY A 235 4.79 7.27 10.20
CA GLY A 235 5.00 8.63 10.74
C GLY A 235 4.53 9.75 9.82
N THR A 236 3.92 9.48 8.67
CA THR A 236 3.46 10.51 7.74
C THR A 236 2.17 11.19 8.21
N GLU A 237 1.90 12.37 7.69
CA GLU A 237 0.69 13.14 8.02
C GLU A 237 -0.58 12.35 7.66
N GLU A 238 -0.58 11.67 6.53
CA GLU A 238 -1.71 10.90 6.00
C GLU A 238 -1.93 9.55 6.72
N SER A 239 -0.97 9.08 7.52
CA SER A 239 -1.14 7.87 8.33
C SER A 239 -2.29 8.04 9.34
N PRO A 240 -3.14 7.01 9.55
CA PRO A 240 -4.33 7.11 10.41
C PRO A 240 -4.02 7.24 11.91
N GLY A 241 -2.79 6.98 12.33
CA GLY A 241 -2.39 7.09 13.74
C GLY A 241 -2.52 8.52 14.29
N ASP A 242 -2.86 8.63 15.57
CA ASP A 242 -2.98 9.92 16.26
C ASP A 242 -1.63 10.64 16.34
N THR A 243 -1.66 11.97 16.22
CA THR A 243 -0.47 12.80 16.46
C THR A 243 -0.26 13.00 17.95
N ILE A 244 0.91 12.62 18.44
CA ILE A 244 1.32 12.67 19.84
C ILE A 244 2.46 13.66 19.98
N ILE A 245 2.40 14.57 20.97
CA ILE A 245 3.52 15.41 21.37
C ILE A 245 4.21 14.75 22.56
N PHE A 246 5.49 14.44 22.42
CA PHE A 246 6.30 13.86 23.48
C PHE A 246 7.69 14.50 23.48
N ASN A 247 8.12 14.97 24.64
CA ASN A 247 9.40 15.70 24.81
C ASN A 247 9.61 16.81 23.75
N GLY A 248 8.55 17.59 23.46
CA GLY A 248 8.59 18.70 22.50
C GLY A 248 8.64 18.28 21.02
N ARG A 249 8.61 16.98 20.71
CA ARG A 249 8.64 16.45 19.34
C ARG A 249 7.30 15.82 18.95
N LYS A 250 6.98 15.86 17.65
CA LYS A 250 5.80 15.19 17.09
C LYS A 250 6.08 13.72 16.81
N PHE A 251 5.13 12.87 17.17
CA PHE A 251 5.09 11.44 16.87
C PHE A 251 3.72 11.06 16.31
N LYS A 252 3.63 9.90 15.69
CA LYS A 252 2.36 9.26 15.32
C LYS A 252 2.23 7.95 16.10
N SER A 253 1.02 7.66 16.59
CA SER A 253 0.73 6.33 17.14
C SER A 253 0.81 5.29 16.02
N TYR A 254 1.38 4.13 16.34
CA TYR A 254 1.55 3.04 15.39
C TYR A 254 1.39 1.70 16.10
N ARG A 255 0.55 0.82 15.56
CA ARG A 255 0.30 -0.48 16.17
C ARG A 255 0.37 -1.61 15.16
N GLY A 256 0.87 -2.78 15.61
CA GLY A 256 0.86 -4.00 14.82
C GLY A 256 -0.53 -4.61 14.72
N MET A 257 -0.80 -5.30 13.61
CA MET A 257 -2.03 -6.09 13.44
C MET A 257 -2.19 -7.17 14.52
N GLY A 258 -1.08 -7.67 15.09
CA GLY A 258 -1.06 -8.63 16.19
C GLY A 258 -1.01 -7.99 17.58
N SER A 259 -1.16 -6.67 17.74
CA SER A 259 -1.28 -6.02 19.04
C SER A 259 -2.65 -6.29 19.66
N LEU A 260 -2.76 -6.24 21.00
CA LEU A 260 -4.04 -6.43 21.69
C LEU A 260 -5.11 -5.49 21.17
N GLU A 261 -4.78 -4.20 21.00
CA GLU A 261 -5.71 -3.18 20.53
C GLU A 261 -6.21 -3.45 19.09
N ALA A 262 -5.36 -4.02 18.24
CA ALA A 262 -5.78 -4.40 16.90
C ALA A 262 -6.64 -5.68 16.91
N MET A 263 -6.30 -6.65 17.74
CA MET A 263 -7.06 -7.90 17.89
C MET A 263 -8.47 -7.65 18.44
N GLU A 264 -8.63 -6.74 19.39
CA GLU A 264 -9.94 -6.29 19.91
C GLU A 264 -10.81 -5.66 18.81
N ASN A 265 -10.18 -4.98 17.85
CA ASN A 265 -10.83 -4.31 16.73
C ASN A 265 -10.94 -5.17 15.46
N GLY A 266 -10.77 -6.50 15.56
CA GLY A 266 -11.11 -7.45 14.50
C GLY A 266 -9.94 -8.20 13.86
N SER A 267 -8.67 -7.86 14.13
CA SER A 267 -7.53 -8.51 13.46
C SER A 267 -7.15 -9.88 14.02
N LYS A 268 -7.87 -10.41 15.02
CA LYS A 268 -7.61 -11.72 15.64
C LYS A 268 -7.80 -12.91 14.69
N ASP A 269 -8.61 -12.75 13.65
CA ASP A 269 -8.81 -13.74 12.59
C ASP A 269 -7.52 -14.02 11.81
N ARG A 270 -6.72 -12.97 11.56
CA ARG A 270 -5.40 -13.06 10.91
C ARG A 270 -4.45 -14.02 11.66
N TYR A 271 -4.57 -14.12 12.99
CA TYR A 271 -3.73 -14.92 13.87
C TYR A 271 -4.43 -16.20 14.34
N PHE A 272 -5.48 -16.63 13.65
CA PHE A 272 -6.24 -17.84 13.97
C PHE A 272 -6.84 -17.87 15.38
N GLN A 273 -7.12 -16.69 15.96
CA GLN A 273 -7.67 -16.53 17.30
C GLN A 273 -9.12 -16.01 17.32
N SER A 274 -9.84 -16.13 16.20
CA SER A 274 -11.22 -15.66 16.05
C SER A 274 -12.20 -16.28 17.07
N GLY A 275 -11.98 -17.52 17.50
CA GLY A 275 -12.78 -18.20 18.52
C GLY A 275 -12.56 -17.73 19.96
N THR A 276 -11.55 -16.88 20.21
CA THR A 276 -11.23 -16.41 21.57
C THR A 276 -12.06 -15.16 21.89
N ALA A 277 -13.06 -15.31 22.76
CA ALA A 277 -13.93 -14.21 23.19
C ALA A 277 -13.29 -13.37 24.30
N ASP A 278 -12.51 -13.98 25.19
CA ASP A 278 -11.87 -13.31 26.32
C ASP A 278 -10.54 -12.68 25.90
N VAL A 279 -10.48 -11.36 25.92
CA VAL A 279 -9.27 -10.56 25.57
C VAL A 279 -8.04 -10.99 26.36
N LYS A 280 -8.20 -11.38 27.62
CA LYS A 280 -7.09 -11.83 28.49
C LYS A 280 -6.47 -13.16 28.04
N LYS A 281 -7.14 -13.90 27.17
CA LYS A 281 -6.67 -15.17 26.61
C LYS A 281 -6.07 -15.01 25.23
N LEU A 282 -6.10 -13.80 24.65
CA LEU A 282 -5.40 -13.53 23.40
C LEU A 282 -3.89 -13.57 23.61
N VAL A 283 -3.18 -14.13 22.63
CA VAL A 283 -1.72 -14.15 22.59
C VAL A 283 -1.26 -13.17 21.52
N PRO A 284 -0.85 -11.94 21.90
CA PRO A 284 -0.45 -10.94 20.91
C PRO A 284 0.89 -11.27 20.28
N GLU A 285 0.97 -11.06 18.97
CA GLU A 285 2.19 -11.18 18.16
C GLU A 285 2.63 -9.82 17.60
N GLY A 286 2.30 -8.74 18.28
CA GLY A 286 2.63 -7.37 17.90
C GLY A 286 2.46 -6.42 19.07
N ILE A 287 3.06 -5.24 18.93
CA ILE A 287 3.03 -4.18 19.92
C ILE A 287 2.35 -2.91 19.39
N ALA A 288 1.90 -2.06 20.33
CA ALA A 288 1.59 -0.66 20.08
C ALA A 288 2.81 0.20 20.40
N ALA A 289 3.10 1.16 19.56
CA ALA A 289 4.28 2.02 19.65
C ALA A 289 3.97 3.43 19.14
N ARG A 290 4.94 4.31 19.14
CA ARG A 290 4.95 5.59 18.47
C ARG A 290 6.16 5.67 17.54
N VAL A 291 5.99 6.36 16.41
CA VAL A 291 7.06 6.62 15.44
C VAL A 291 7.25 8.12 15.27
N PRO A 292 8.45 8.62 15.00
CA PRO A 292 8.67 10.03 14.72
C PRO A 292 7.81 10.50 13.54
N TYR A 293 7.28 11.71 13.63
CA TYR A 293 6.60 12.36 12.52
C TYR A 293 7.60 12.64 11.38
N LYS A 294 7.21 12.31 10.15
CA LYS A 294 8.10 12.34 8.95
C LYS A 294 7.63 13.28 7.84
N GLY A 295 6.70 14.19 8.11
CA GLY A 295 6.12 15.04 7.07
C GLY A 295 5.07 14.33 6.22
N THR A 296 4.97 14.70 4.95
CA THR A 296 3.97 14.14 4.02
C THR A 296 4.40 12.79 3.44
N LEU A 297 3.43 11.97 3.08
CA LEU A 297 3.68 10.71 2.36
C LEU A 297 4.44 10.96 1.05
N PHE A 298 4.13 12.06 0.37
CA PHE A 298 4.81 12.43 -0.88
C PHE A 298 6.31 12.61 -0.68
N GLU A 299 6.74 13.33 0.35
CA GLU A 299 8.15 13.54 0.66
C GLU A 299 8.88 12.24 0.97
N VAL A 300 8.26 11.38 1.79
CA VAL A 300 8.83 10.07 2.14
C VAL A 300 8.97 9.18 0.90
N VAL A 301 7.93 9.06 0.08
CA VAL A 301 7.95 8.24 -1.15
C VAL A 301 8.94 8.81 -2.17
N TYR A 302 9.09 10.13 -2.25
CA TYR A 302 10.08 10.77 -3.10
C TYR A 302 11.51 10.35 -2.74
N GLN A 303 11.85 10.36 -1.43
CA GLN A 303 13.16 9.91 -0.94
C GLN A 303 13.39 8.41 -1.20
N LEU A 304 12.37 7.57 -0.94
CA LEU A 304 12.46 6.13 -1.21
C LEU A 304 12.68 5.84 -2.71
N SER A 305 11.94 6.52 -3.58
CA SER A 305 12.07 6.39 -5.03
C SER A 305 13.41 6.93 -5.54
N GLY A 306 13.91 8.01 -4.94
CA GLY A 306 15.26 8.54 -5.23
C GLY A 306 16.36 7.54 -4.89
N GLY A 307 16.29 6.92 -3.70
CA GLY A 307 17.21 5.87 -3.30
C GLY A 307 17.14 4.62 -4.19
N LEU A 308 15.94 4.22 -4.63
CA LEU A 308 15.77 3.13 -5.59
C LEU A 308 16.44 3.46 -6.92
N ARG A 309 16.21 4.65 -7.48
CA ARG A 309 16.86 5.08 -8.73
C ARG A 309 18.37 5.10 -8.62
N ALA A 310 18.92 5.58 -7.50
CA ALA A 310 20.35 5.57 -7.25
C ALA A 310 20.89 4.13 -7.23
N GLY A 311 20.24 3.22 -6.50
CA GLY A 311 20.62 1.80 -6.46
C GLY A 311 20.56 1.12 -7.82
N MET A 312 19.50 1.37 -8.62
CA MET A 312 19.41 0.89 -10.00
C MET A 312 20.56 1.45 -10.87
N GLY A 313 20.88 2.73 -10.71
CA GLY A 313 22.01 3.36 -11.42
C GLY A 313 23.35 2.70 -11.10
N TYR A 314 23.64 2.45 -9.82
CA TYR A 314 24.86 1.75 -9.42
C TYR A 314 24.93 0.30 -9.94
N CYS A 315 23.79 -0.37 -10.08
CA CYS A 315 23.71 -1.73 -10.62
C CYS A 315 23.63 -1.77 -12.16
N GLY A 316 23.55 -0.63 -12.85
CA GLY A 316 23.35 -0.57 -14.30
C GLY A 316 21.98 -1.13 -14.75
N ALA A 317 20.98 -1.12 -13.87
CA ALA A 317 19.67 -1.69 -14.10
C ALA A 317 18.70 -0.64 -14.69
N ALA A 318 18.29 -0.82 -15.95
CA ALA A 318 17.36 0.09 -16.64
C ALA A 318 15.91 -0.02 -16.13
N ASN A 319 15.54 -1.13 -15.55
CA ASN A 319 14.21 -1.42 -14.98
C ASN A 319 14.34 -2.44 -13.85
N ILE A 320 13.21 -2.77 -13.19
CA ILE A 320 13.19 -3.72 -12.06
C ILE A 320 13.60 -5.12 -12.49
N ASP A 321 13.19 -5.58 -13.68
CA ASP A 321 13.59 -6.92 -14.17
C ASP A 321 15.11 -7.03 -14.33
N LYS A 322 15.77 -5.95 -14.78
CA LYS A 322 17.24 -5.90 -14.86
C LYS A 322 17.90 -5.78 -13.50
N LEU A 323 17.22 -5.22 -12.51
CA LEU A 323 17.73 -5.19 -11.14
C LEU A 323 17.82 -6.60 -10.52
N HIS A 324 17.02 -7.57 -10.98
CA HIS A 324 17.13 -8.98 -10.57
C HIS A 324 18.46 -9.63 -10.96
N ASP A 325 19.23 -9.06 -11.89
CA ASP A 325 20.56 -9.53 -12.27
C ASP A 325 21.66 -9.07 -11.28
N ALA A 326 21.33 -8.20 -10.32
CA ALA A 326 22.29 -7.67 -9.35
C ALA A 326 22.83 -8.76 -8.42
N LYS A 327 24.12 -8.63 -8.05
CA LYS A 327 24.80 -9.60 -7.20
C LYS A 327 24.78 -9.16 -5.75
N PHE A 328 24.71 -10.12 -4.86
CA PHE A 328 24.76 -9.93 -3.41
C PHE A 328 26.08 -10.41 -2.83
N THR A 329 26.57 -9.68 -1.85
CA THR A 329 27.66 -10.10 -0.97
C THR A 329 27.14 -10.30 0.44
N ARG A 330 27.45 -11.44 1.06
CA ARG A 330 27.17 -11.66 2.47
C ARG A 330 28.13 -10.83 3.30
N ILE A 331 27.61 -10.09 4.27
CA ILE A 331 28.38 -9.30 5.23
C ILE A 331 28.15 -9.79 6.65
N THR A 332 29.07 -9.47 7.56
CA THR A 332 28.96 -9.70 9.00
C THR A 332 28.43 -8.44 9.71
N ASN A 333 28.27 -8.50 11.03
CA ASN A 333 27.92 -7.32 11.83
C ASN A 333 28.95 -6.19 11.67
N ALA A 334 30.23 -6.52 11.51
CA ALA A 334 31.27 -5.52 11.23
C ALA A 334 31.01 -4.80 9.89
N GLY A 335 30.65 -5.54 8.83
CA GLY A 335 30.27 -4.94 7.55
C GLY A 335 28.96 -4.14 7.63
N VAL A 336 28.03 -4.49 8.52
CA VAL A 336 26.84 -3.66 8.78
C VAL A 336 27.24 -2.33 9.43
N MET A 337 28.15 -2.35 10.41
CA MET A 337 28.67 -1.12 11.04
C MET A 337 29.39 -0.23 10.04
N GLU A 338 30.25 -0.81 9.18
CA GLU A 338 30.94 -0.10 8.11
C GLU A 338 29.97 0.53 7.10
N SER A 339 28.81 -0.10 6.87
CA SER A 339 27.79 0.39 5.92
C SER A 339 27.01 1.60 6.44
N HIS A 340 27.12 1.95 7.70
CA HIS A 340 26.54 3.13 8.31
C HIS A 340 27.61 4.20 8.56
N PRO A 341 27.25 5.50 8.66
CA PRO A 341 28.19 6.51 9.12
C PRO A 341 28.79 6.11 10.47
N HIS A 342 30.12 5.97 10.53
CA HIS A 342 30.86 5.55 11.70
C HIS A 342 32.01 6.51 12.00
N ASP A 343 32.52 6.51 13.24
CA ASP A 343 33.61 7.37 13.70
C ASP A 343 33.37 8.88 13.54
N VAL A 344 32.10 9.29 13.47
CA VAL A 344 31.67 10.69 13.34
C VAL A 344 30.47 10.98 14.23
N THR A 345 30.33 12.23 14.65
CA THR A 345 29.13 12.74 15.30
C THR A 345 28.24 13.42 14.26
N ILE A 346 26.99 12.96 14.14
CA ILE A 346 26.02 13.57 13.21
C ILE A 346 25.64 14.95 13.76
N THR A 347 25.90 16.00 12.98
CA THR A 347 25.55 17.38 13.34
C THR A 347 24.26 17.86 12.65
N SER A 348 23.87 17.20 11.55
CA SER A 348 22.64 17.47 10.82
C SER A 348 22.08 16.17 10.27
N GLU A 349 20.82 15.90 10.55
CA GLU A 349 20.13 14.71 10.00
C GLU A 349 19.83 14.89 8.51
N SER A 350 19.95 13.80 7.76
CA SER A 350 19.55 13.73 6.37
C SER A 350 18.09 13.30 6.28
N PRO A 351 17.28 13.80 5.31
CA PRO A 351 15.86 13.42 5.19
C PRO A 351 15.65 11.94 4.90
N ASN A 352 16.66 11.22 4.44
CA ASN A 352 16.62 9.80 4.09
C ASN A 352 17.45 8.90 5.01
N TYR A 353 18.07 9.47 6.04
CA TYR A 353 18.85 8.71 7.01
C TYR A 353 18.64 9.24 8.43
N SER A 354 18.24 8.35 9.32
CA SER A 354 18.26 8.55 10.78
C SER A 354 18.96 7.36 11.42
N ARG A 355 19.77 7.63 12.44
CA ARG A 355 20.42 6.57 13.22
C ARG A 355 19.33 5.84 14.03
N PRO A 356 19.31 4.50 14.05
CA PRO A 356 18.48 3.77 15.02
C PRO A 356 18.90 4.17 16.45
N GLU A 357 17.92 4.51 17.29
CA GLU A 357 18.13 4.70 18.73
C GLU A 357 18.39 3.36 19.41
#